data_af989ff98ef68196ed9c4d43ce7c62c2
#
_entry.id   af989ff98ef68196ed9c4d43ce7c62c2
#
_cell.length_a   1.000
_cell.length_b   1.000
_cell.length_c   1.000
_cell.angle_alpha   90.00
_cell.angle_beta   90.00
_cell.angle_gamma   90.00
#
_symmetry.space_group_name_H-M   'P 1'
#
loop_
_entity.id
_entity.type
_entity.pdbx_description
1 polymer ?
#
loop_
_entity_poly.entity_id
_entity_poly.type
_entity_poly.pdbx_seq_one_letter_code
_entity_poly.pdbx_strand_id
1 'polypeptide(L)'
;LRHFWLFITIWFGLASALNAQGHCSAPSVSLTFSPAMLNFDNKGQSFVSAHHGENITSLTEITRKLTACTTRNSTPTLRRLALFAQVLTSFRLQYANAYVLHEYAHAEMGHRFGTSGIMIGRSPNNDGLDPTQNDAYLQNLLRMAFGAKHPFDFAYRGVGINSTGATPEAFSGPKAQALGHAAGINLNSFLAQQDFEAMMDGEVSPSRGLNYIINKTFAPGYFMLDANIGGDPSNYVAQLTAQGITTSVNKIRKYQWAALLLSNGYWSSLRSLRHYSQEVVEIAPIVGRLAVMTRSPNTVLYWPEFSTFLNKSGVSMAGELPFTLGPKGRWSLGVERNIIGMNQGTDITLGLKQTFNNVKISGKFTQNTQSGSFAEARIQREVTKNISMIAQIFWTKGTSLIGERLSFGASQGGHFGFKFTF
;
A
#
# COMPACT_ATOMS: atom_id res chain seq x y z
N LEU A 1 8.85 -11.48 -19.68
CA LEU A 1 7.80 -12.21 -20.41
C LEU A 1 7.63 -13.66 -19.91
N ARG A 2 8.69 -14.49 -19.79
CA ARG A 2 8.57 -15.88 -19.28
C ARG A 2 7.91 -15.97 -17.91
N HIS A 3 8.26 -15.10 -16.96
CA HIS A 3 7.70 -15.09 -15.60
C HIS A 3 6.26 -14.59 -15.55
N PHE A 4 5.87 -13.73 -16.48
CA PHE A 4 4.48 -13.26 -16.65
C PHE A 4 3.56 -14.42 -17.10
N TRP A 5 4.01 -15.20 -18.09
CA TRP A 5 3.26 -16.39 -18.54
C TRP A 5 3.18 -17.47 -17.49
N LEU A 6 4.25 -17.67 -16.70
CA LEU A 6 4.24 -18.61 -15.57
C LEU A 6 3.22 -18.18 -14.50
N PHE A 7 3.17 -16.89 -14.17
CA PHE A 7 2.20 -16.33 -13.24
C PHE A 7 0.77 -16.51 -13.74
N ILE A 8 0.51 -16.19 -15.01
CA ILE A 8 -0.79 -16.43 -15.65
C ILE A 8 -1.15 -17.91 -15.66
N THR A 9 -0.20 -18.79 -15.99
CA THR A 9 -0.46 -20.24 -16.06
C THR A 9 -0.78 -20.83 -14.68
N ILE A 10 -0.07 -20.43 -13.65
CA ILE A 10 -0.36 -20.82 -12.25
C ILE A 10 -1.76 -20.30 -11.86
N TRP A 11 -2.10 -19.09 -12.25
CA TRP A 11 -3.39 -18.47 -11.98
C TRP A 11 -4.54 -19.15 -12.70
N PHE A 12 -4.40 -19.43 -14.00
CA PHE A 12 -5.41 -20.18 -14.76
C PHE A 12 -5.54 -21.62 -14.25
N GLY A 13 -4.44 -22.25 -13.86
CA GLY A 13 -4.46 -23.57 -13.24
C GLY A 13 -5.22 -23.59 -11.90
N LEU A 14 -5.01 -22.59 -11.05
CA LEU A 14 -5.75 -22.42 -9.80
C LEU A 14 -7.24 -22.12 -10.02
N ALA A 15 -7.57 -21.23 -10.94
CA ALA A 15 -8.95 -20.90 -11.28
C ALA A 15 -9.70 -22.09 -11.90
N SER A 16 -9.03 -22.88 -12.73
CA SER A 16 -9.59 -24.11 -13.34
C SER A 16 -9.80 -25.22 -12.31
N ALA A 17 -8.87 -25.38 -11.37
CA ALA A 17 -9.00 -26.33 -10.25
C ALA A 17 -10.17 -25.97 -9.32
N LEU A 18 -10.46 -24.68 -9.13
CA LEU A 18 -11.59 -24.18 -8.35
C LEU A 18 -12.94 -24.52 -9.01
N ASN A 19 -13.02 -24.36 -10.34
CA ASN A 19 -14.25 -24.69 -11.09
C ASN A 19 -14.51 -26.20 -11.16
N ALA A 20 -13.48 -27.04 -11.12
CA ALA A 20 -13.62 -28.49 -11.19
C ALA A 20 -14.16 -29.13 -9.87
N GLN A 21 -14.09 -28.44 -8.76
CA GLN A 21 -14.51 -28.98 -7.45
C GLN A 21 -15.97 -28.71 -7.05
N GLY A 22 -16.82 -28.18 -7.94
CA GLY A 22 -18.31 -28.13 -7.85
C GLY A 22 -19.00 -27.75 -6.54
N HIS A 23 -18.27 -27.69 -5.42
CA HIS A 23 -18.78 -27.48 -4.07
C HIS A 23 -18.27 -26.20 -3.40
N CYS A 24 -17.29 -25.50 -4.01
CA CYS A 24 -16.77 -24.25 -3.49
C CYS A 24 -17.37 -23.10 -4.29
N SER A 25 -17.91 -22.10 -3.61
CA SER A 25 -18.28 -20.85 -4.27
C SER A 25 -17.03 -20.26 -4.93
N ALA A 26 -17.04 -20.09 -6.25
CA ALA A 26 -15.93 -19.52 -6.97
C ALA A 26 -15.63 -18.12 -6.39
N PRO A 27 -14.45 -17.88 -5.80
CA PRO A 27 -14.13 -16.55 -5.32
C PRO A 27 -13.99 -15.61 -6.52
N SER A 28 -14.66 -14.49 -6.51
CA SER A 28 -14.34 -13.43 -7.46
C SER A 28 -12.93 -12.92 -7.17
N VAL A 29 -12.06 -13.04 -8.14
CA VAL A 29 -10.67 -12.66 -8.06
C VAL A 29 -10.42 -11.53 -9.00
N SER A 30 -9.78 -10.48 -8.53
CA SER A 30 -9.41 -9.36 -9.36
C SER A 30 -7.90 -9.27 -9.49
N LEU A 31 -7.43 -9.25 -10.73
CA LEU A 31 -6.05 -8.92 -11.08
C LEU A 31 -6.02 -7.63 -11.87
N THR A 32 -5.21 -6.70 -11.41
CA THR A 32 -4.96 -5.46 -12.14
C THR A 32 -3.63 -5.57 -12.87
N PHE A 33 -3.64 -5.29 -14.16
CA PHE A 33 -2.47 -5.21 -14.99
C PHE A 33 -2.36 -3.81 -15.60
N SER A 34 -1.18 -3.22 -15.50
CA SER A 34 -0.83 -1.98 -16.19
C SER A 34 0.51 -2.17 -16.90
N PRO A 35 0.70 -1.68 -18.12
CA PRO A 35 2.01 -1.68 -18.77
C PRO A 35 3.11 -1.04 -17.94
N ALA A 36 2.76 -0.06 -17.10
CA ALA A 36 3.67 0.58 -16.16
C ALA A 36 4.23 -0.39 -15.10
N MET A 37 3.56 -1.52 -14.83
CA MET A 37 4.07 -2.57 -13.92
C MET A 37 5.29 -3.31 -14.48
N LEU A 38 5.55 -3.19 -15.77
CA LEU A 38 6.71 -3.80 -16.44
C LEU A 38 7.93 -2.87 -16.46
N ASN A 39 7.73 -1.60 -16.20
CA ASN A 39 8.79 -0.60 -16.20
C ASN A 39 8.67 0.31 -14.97
N PHE A 40 9.57 0.11 -14.01
CA PHE A 40 9.60 0.85 -12.75
C PHE A 40 10.23 2.25 -12.88
N ASP A 41 10.71 2.64 -14.04
CA ASP A 41 11.25 3.97 -14.31
C ASP A 41 10.15 5.03 -14.58
N ASN A 42 8.88 4.62 -14.54
CA ASN A 42 7.76 5.50 -14.84
C ASN A 42 7.33 6.37 -13.65
N LYS A 43 7.00 7.62 -13.96
CA LYS A 43 6.39 8.55 -13.01
C LYS A 43 5.03 8.01 -12.52
N GLY A 44 4.77 8.10 -11.22
CA GLY A 44 3.53 7.59 -10.63
C GLY A 44 3.64 6.21 -10.01
N GLN A 45 4.84 5.80 -9.61
CA GLN A 45 5.16 4.49 -9.03
C GLN A 45 4.28 4.10 -7.83
N SER A 46 3.85 5.05 -7.01
CA SER A 46 2.95 4.77 -5.88
C SER A 46 1.63 4.11 -6.34
N PHE A 47 1.08 4.54 -7.48
CA PHE A 47 -0.14 3.96 -8.02
C PHE A 47 0.10 2.58 -8.65
N VAL A 48 1.24 2.38 -9.30
CA VAL A 48 1.67 1.06 -9.82
C VAL A 48 1.89 0.09 -8.67
N SER A 49 2.50 0.53 -7.59
CA SER A 49 2.70 -0.26 -6.37
C SER A 49 1.38 -0.66 -5.72
N ALA A 50 0.35 0.19 -5.76
CA ALA A 50 -0.98 -0.16 -5.28
C ALA A 50 -1.59 -1.34 -6.07
N HIS A 51 -1.39 -1.42 -7.38
CA HIS A 51 -1.83 -2.58 -8.18
C HIS A 51 -1.10 -3.86 -7.82
N HIS A 52 0.21 -3.81 -7.57
CA HIS A 52 0.95 -4.98 -7.06
C HIS A 52 0.39 -5.42 -5.70
N GLY A 53 0.14 -4.49 -4.79
CA GLY A 53 -0.47 -4.77 -3.48
C GLY A 53 -1.84 -5.44 -3.62
N GLU A 54 -2.70 -4.92 -4.49
CA GLU A 54 -4.02 -5.48 -4.77
C GLU A 54 -3.95 -6.90 -5.33
N ASN A 55 -3.03 -7.17 -6.25
CA ASN A 55 -2.84 -8.49 -6.84
C ASN A 55 -2.39 -9.52 -5.81
N ILE A 56 -1.45 -9.19 -4.93
CA ILE A 56 -1.01 -10.09 -3.86
C ILE A 56 -2.12 -10.31 -2.83
N THR A 57 -2.88 -9.29 -2.48
CA THR A 57 -4.04 -9.41 -1.60
C THR A 57 -5.10 -10.34 -2.20
N SER A 58 -5.39 -10.21 -3.49
CA SER A 58 -6.32 -11.07 -4.20
C SER A 58 -5.82 -12.53 -4.24
N LEU A 59 -4.54 -12.75 -4.53
CA LEU A 59 -3.94 -14.09 -4.53
C LEU A 59 -4.04 -14.76 -3.15
N THR A 60 -3.73 -14.03 -2.10
CA THR A 60 -3.80 -14.57 -0.73
C THR A 60 -5.24 -14.83 -0.28
N GLU A 61 -6.21 -14.05 -0.74
CA GLU A 61 -7.63 -14.27 -0.47
C GLU A 61 -8.16 -15.52 -1.17
N ILE A 62 -7.73 -15.80 -2.42
CA ILE A 62 -8.09 -17.03 -3.10
C ILE A 62 -7.55 -18.24 -2.38
N THR A 63 -6.26 -18.24 -2.07
CA THR A 63 -5.63 -19.37 -1.37
C THR A 63 -6.28 -19.61 -0.02
N ARG A 64 -6.70 -18.55 0.69
CA ARG A 64 -7.46 -18.64 1.93
C ARG A 64 -8.82 -19.32 1.74
N LYS A 65 -9.61 -18.85 0.78
CA LYS A 65 -10.94 -19.42 0.49
C LYS A 65 -10.83 -20.88 0.03
N LEU A 66 -9.86 -21.18 -0.81
CA LEU A 66 -9.58 -22.54 -1.25
C LEU A 66 -9.24 -23.46 -0.08
N THR A 67 -8.35 -23.03 0.82
CA THR A 67 -7.98 -23.79 2.01
C THR A 67 -9.19 -24.01 2.93
N ALA A 68 -10.00 -22.98 3.17
CA ALA A 68 -11.20 -23.08 3.99
C ALA A 68 -12.22 -24.07 3.40
N CYS A 69 -12.40 -24.06 2.08
CA CYS A 69 -13.31 -24.95 1.37
C CYS A 69 -12.80 -26.40 1.34
N THR A 70 -11.58 -26.64 0.90
CA THR A 70 -11.02 -28.00 0.76
C THR A 70 -10.88 -28.72 2.09
N THR A 71 -10.70 -27.97 3.19
CA THR A 71 -10.60 -28.54 4.55
C THR A 71 -11.92 -28.58 5.30
N ARG A 72 -13.04 -28.18 4.67
CA ARG A 72 -14.36 -28.09 5.31
C ARG A 72 -14.80 -29.41 5.95
N ASN A 73 -14.58 -30.52 5.24
CA ASN A 73 -14.96 -31.88 5.67
C ASN A 73 -13.82 -32.64 6.37
N SER A 74 -12.69 -31.97 6.62
CA SER A 74 -11.55 -32.56 7.33
C SER A 74 -11.76 -32.57 8.85
N THR A 75 -10.95 -33.34 9.57
CA THR A 75 -10.93 -33.27 11.03
C THR A 75 -10.61 -31.84 11.50
N PRO A 76 -11.16 -31.39 12.64
CA PRO A 76 -10.92 -30.05 13.17
C PRO A 76 -9.44 -29.72 13.31
N THR A 77 -8.62 -30.70 13.69
CA THR A 77 -7.15 -30.50 13.82
C THR A 77 -6.49 -30.23 12.48
N LEU A 78 -6.79 -31.03 11.44
CA LEU A 78 -6.23 -30.86 10.10
C LEU A 78 -6.66 -29.52 9.51
N ARG A 79 -7.94 -29.15 9.69
CA ARG A 79 -8.45 -27.85 9.24
C ARG A 79 -7.70 -26.68 9.90
N ARG A 80 -7.50 -26.73 11.23
CA ARG A 80 -6.76 -25.69 11.96
C ARG A 80 -5.30 -25.59 11.49
N LEU A 81 -4.65 -26.73 11.29
CA LEU A 81 -3.27 -26.77 10.81
C LEU A 81 -3.14 -26.19 9.40
N ALA A 82 -4.03 -26.57 8.48
CA ALA A 82 -4.02 -26.05 7.11
C ALA A 82 -4.28 -24.53 7.06
N LEU A 83 -5.25 -24.04 7.85
CA LEU A 83 -5.52 -22.60 7.96
C LEU A 83 -4.37 -21.85 8.60
N PHE A 84 -3.71 -22.40 9.61
CA PHE A 84 -2.51 -21.80 10.21
C PHE A 84 -1.37 -21.70 9.19
N ALA A 85 -1.09 -22.77 8.44
CA ALA A 85 -0.08 -22.75 7.38
C ALA A 85 -0.41 -21.72 6.30
N GLN A 86 -1.69 -21.60 5.93
CA GLN A 86 -2.15 -20.64 4.95
C GLN A 86 -2.01 -19.18 5.46
N VAL A 87 -2.36 -18.90 6.74
CA VAL A 87 -2.13 -17.59 7.38
C VAL A 87 -0.65 -17.23 7.33
N LEU A 88 0.22 -18.15 7.71
CA LEU A 88 1.66 -17.92 7.71
C LEU A 88 2.19 -17.61 6.30
N THR A 89 1.76 -18.38 5.30
CA THR A 89 2.14 -18.16 3.90
C THR A 89 1.63 -16.81 3.39
N SER A 90 0.37 -16.46 3.70
CA SER A 90 -0.20 -15.16 3.32
C SER A 90 0.53 -14.00 3.97
N PHE A 91 0.83 -14.12 5.26
CA PHE A 91 1.61 -13.11 5.97
C PHE A 91 2.99 -12.92 5.32
N ARG A 92 3.70 -14.02 5.03
CA ARG A 92 5.02 -13.96 4.38
C ARG A 92 4.96 -13.30 3.01
N LEU A 93 3.98 -13.66 2.17
CA LEU A 93 3.83 -13.06 0.84
C LEU A 93 3.49 -11.57 0.91
N GLN A 94 2.56 -11.18 1.79
CA GLN A 94 2.17 -9.77 1.93
C GLN A 94 3.27 -8.93 2.57
N TYR A 95 3.98 -9.47 3.56
CA TYR A 95 5.15 -8.81 4.15
C TYR A 95 6.27 -8.64 3.13
N ALA A 96 6.57 -9.70 2.35
CA ALA A 96 7.55 -9.63 1.28
C ALA A 96 7.17 -8.59 0.23
N ASN A 97 5.90 -8.53 -0.16
CA ASN A 97 5.39 -7.51 -1.08
C ASN A 97 5.58 -6.09 -0.52
N ALA A 98 5.18 -5.85 0.74
CA ALA A 98 5.33 -4.56 1.39
C ALA A 98 6.81 -4.12 1.44
N TYR A 99 7.72 -5.06 1.72
CA TYR A 99 9.15 -4.80 1.79
C TYR A 99 9.75 -4.52 0.39
N VAL A 100 9.45 -5.35 -0.61
CA VAL A 100 9.95 -5.16 -1.98
C VAL A 100 9.47 -3.83 -2.55
N LEU A 101 8.21 -3.49 -2.36
CA LEU A 101 7.66 -2.20 -2.80
C LEU A 101 8.28 -1.01 -2.06
N HIS A 102 8.65 -1.19 -0.78
CA HIS A 102 9.42 -0.22 -0.01
C HIS A 102 10.76 0.12 -0.69
N GLU A 103 11.52 -0.90 -1.10
CA GLU A 103 12.79 -0.71 -1.80
C GLU A 103 12.58 -0.05 -3.19
N TYR A 104 11.53 -0.44 -3.92
CA TYR A 104 11.19 0.20 -5.19
C TYR A 104 10.85 1.69 -5.03
N ALA A 105 10.25 2.12 -3.92
CA ALA A 105 10.00 3.53 -3.66
C ALA A 105 11.28 4.34 -3.46
N HIS A 106 12.29 3.76 -2.82
CA HIS A 106 13.62 4.38 -2.72
C HIS A 106 14.27 4.52 -4.10
N ALA A 107 14.18 3.50 -4.95
CA ALA A 107 14.70 3.53 -6.31
C ALA A 107 14.03 4.65 -7.13
N GLU A 108 12.70 4.73 -7.08
CA GLU A 108 11.94 5.79 -7.76
C GLU A 108 12.37 7.18 -7.30
N MET A 109 12.54 7.36 -5.99
CA MET A 109 13.00 8.63 -5.44
C MET A 109 14.42 8.96 -5.91
N GLY A 110 15.31 7.98 -5.97
CA GLY A 110 16.65 8.15 -6.55
C GLY A 110 16.61 8.59 -8.01
N HIS A 111 15.82 7.92 -8.85
CA HIS A 111 15.63 8.28 -10.26
C HIS A 111 15.08 9.70 -10.43
N ARG A 112 14.16 10.11 -9.58
CA ARG A 112 13.61 11.46 -9.57
C ARG A 112 14.69 12.54 -9.39
N PHE A 113 15.68 12.26 -8.55
CA PHE A 113 16.81 13.18 -8.32
C PHE A 113 17.96 12.96 -9.31
N GLY A 114 17.75 12.14 -10.35
CA GLY A 114 18.73 11.93 -11.41
C GLY A 114 19.80 10.87 -11.09
N THR A 115 19.65 10.11 -10.01
CA THR A 115 20.54 8.98 -9.73
C THR A 115 20.39 7.93 -10.83
N SER A 116 21.50 7.53 -11.44
CA SER A 116 21.55 6.49 -12.48
C SER A 116 22.09 5.18 -11.92
N GLY A 117 21.92 4.10 -12.71
CA GLY A 117 22.46 2.79 -12.35
C GLY A 117 21.87 2.19 -11.08
N ILE A 118 20.62 2.55 -10.76
CA ILE A 118 19.93 1.99 -9.59
C ILE A 118 19.51 0.55 -9.89
N MET A 119 19.86 -0.34 -8.98
CA MET A 119 19.58 -1.77 -9.05
C MET A 119 18.83 -2.21 -7.80
N ILE A 120 17.85 -3.07 -7.99
CA ILE A 120 17.06 -3.68 -6.92
C ILE A 120 17.23 -5.19 -7.05
N GLY A 121 17.84 -5.80 -6.06
CA GLY A 121 18.15 -7.22 -6.16
C GLY A 121 18.53 -7.84 -4.83
N ARG A 122 19.24 -8.94 -4.91
CA ARG A 122 19.69 -9.68 -3.73
C ARG A 122 20.52 -8.80 -2.81
N SER A 123 20.15 -8.77 -1.53
CA SER A 123 21.00 -8.26 -0.45
C SER A 123 21.67 -9.46 0.24
N PRO A 124 22.97 -9.68 0.08
CA PRO A 124 23.66 -10.72 0.81
C PRO A 124 23.87 -10.27 2.26
N ASN A 125 23.15 -10.87 3.21
CA ASN A 125 23.42 -10.90 4.66
C ASN A 125 24.06 -9.64 5.27
N ASN A 126 23.53 -8.45 5.02
CA ASN A 126 24.04 -7.16 5.49
C ASN A 126 25.34 -6.62 4.83
N ASP A 127 25.96 -7.33 3.88
CA ASP A 127 27.26 -6.94 3.31
C ASP A 127 27.16 -6.15 2.00
N GLY A 128 25.98 -5.61 1.69
CA GLY A 128 25.73 -4.87 0.46
C GLY A 128 25.10 -5.72 -0.64
N LEU A 129 24.57 -5.04 -1.65
CA LEU A 129 24.01 -5.65 -2.85
C LEU A 129 25.14 -6.19 -3.72
N ASP A 130 24.90 -7.31 -4.40
CA ASP A 130 25.68 -7.66 -5.57
C ASP A 130 25.39 -6.60 -6.65
N PRO A 131 26.36 -5.74 -7.00
CA PRO A 131 26.14 -4.62 -7.90
C PRO A 131 25.82 -5.04 -9.34
N THR A 132 25.82 -6.33 -9.64
CA THR A 132 25.59 -6.87 -10.98
C THR A 132 24.16 -7.39 -11.20
N GLN A 133 23.31 -7.42 -10.15
CA GLN A 133 21.97 -8.00 -10.24
C GLN A 133 20.89 -6.95 -10.13
N ASN A 134 20.13 -6.78 -11.22
CA ASN A 134 18.85 -6.06 -11.22
C ASN A 134 17.75 -7.09 -11.48
N ASP A 135 17.07 -7.50 -10.41
CA ASP A 135 16.10 -8.59 -10.46
C ASP A 135 14.68 -8.07 -10.71
N ALA A 136 13.90 -8.84 -11.44
CA ALA A 136 12.48 -8.54 -11.67
C ALA A 136 11.69 -8.59 -10.34
N TYR A 137 10.60 -7.81 -10.27
CA TYR A 137 9.73 -7.72 -9.09
C TYR A 137 9.34 -9.11 -8.52
N LEU A 138 8.86 -10.02 -9.38
CA LEU A 138 8.44 -11.35 -8.94
C LEU A 138 9.60 -12.15 -8.34
N GLN A 139 10.81 -12.04 -8.89
CA GLN A 139 12.01 -12.71 -8.38
C GLN A 139 12.38 -12.17 -6.98
N ASN A 140 12.34 -10.85 -6.80
CA ASN A 140 12.56 -10.20 -5.51
C ASN A 140 11.48 -10.60 -4.49
N LEU A 141 10.20 -10.65 -4.91
CA LEU A 141 9.10 -11.08 -4.08
C LEU A 141 9.27 -12.51 -3.57
N LEU A 142 9.56 -13.46 -4.45
CA LEU A 142 9.75 -14.86 -4.08
C LEU A 142 10.98 -15.06 -3.19
N ARG A 143 12.07 -14.36 -3.47
CA ARG A 143 13.25 -14.36 -2.62
C ARG A 143 12.94 -13.85 -1.21
N MET A 144 12.26 -12.73 -1.10
CA MET A 144 11.90 -12.15 0.19
C MET A 144 10.91 -13.04 0.96
N ALA A 145 9.94 -13.64 0.26
CA ALA A 145 8.93 -14.49 0.89
C ALA A 145 9.49 -15.83 1.37
N PHE A 146 10.41 -16.46 0.61
CA PHE A 146 10.81 -17.85 0.80
C PHE A 146 12.32 -18.06 0.95
N GLY A 147 13.13 -17.02 0.82
CA GLY A 147 14.59 -17.10 0.89
C GLY A 147 15.16 -17.20 2.31
N ALA A 148 14.38 -16.88 3.35
CA ALA A 148 14.82 -16.99 4.74
C ALA A 148 14.98 -18.46 5.16
N LYS A 149 16.01 -18.77 5.97
CA LYS A 149 16.26 -20.13 6.50
C LYS A 149 15.15 -20.62 7.42
N HIS A 150 14.50 -19.69 8.12
CA HIS A 150 13.40 -19.98 9.05
C HIS A 150 12.13 -19.21 8.66
N PRO A 151 10.95 -19.83 8.69
CA PRO A 151 9.70 -19.18 8.29
C PRO A 151 9.31 -17.99 9.20
N PHE A 152 9.87 -17.90 10.40
CA PHE A 152 9.64 -16.83 11.38
C PHE A 152 10.77 -15.78 11.41
N ASP A 153 11.71 -15.84 10.47
CA ASP A 153 12.76 -14.82 10.36
C ASP A 153 12.21 -13.57 9.67
N PHE A 154 11.66 -12.67 10.46
CA PHE A 154 11.13 -11.37 10.00
C PHE A 154 12.21 -10.29 9.88
N ALA A 155 13.43 -10.57 10.33
CA ALA A 155 14.59 -9.71 10.13
C ALA A 155 15.33 -10.01 8.82
N TYR A 156 14.89 -11.02 8.07
CA TYR A 156 15.49 -11.37 6.80
C TYR A 156 15.35 -10.24 5.78
N ARG A 157 16.47 -9.70 5.33
CA ARG A 157 16.59 -8.66 4.31
C ARG A 157 17.13 -9.28 3.03
N GLY A 158 16.27 -10.02 2.30
CA GLY A 158 16.69 -10.71 1.07
C GLY A 158 16.81 -9.81 -0.15
N VAL A 159 16.31 -8.58 -0.06
CA VAL A 159 16.27 -7.60 -1.15
C VAL A 159 16.73 -6.25 -0.62
N GLY A 160 17.36 -5.47 -1.45
CA GLY A 160 17.80 -4.13 -1.16
C GLY A 160 18.06 -3.35 -2.45
N ILE A 161 18.44 -2.10 -2.29
CA ILE A 161 18.74 -1.18 -3.39
C ILE A 161 20.22 -0.79 -3.38
N ASN A 162 20.81 -0.67 -4.54
CA ASN A 162 22.15 -0.12 -4.76
C ASN A 162 22.16 0.81 -5.96
N SER A 163 23.15 1.69 -6.03
CA SER A 163 23.40 2.56 -7.18
C SER A 163 24.87 2.52 -7.55
N THR A 164 25.16 2.27 -8.81
CA THR A 164 26.52 2.36 -9.37
C THR A 164 26.83 3.75 -9.94
N GLY A 165 25.82 4.60 -10.09
CA GLY A 165 25.97 5.96 -10.58
C GLY A 165 26.39 6.94 -9.49
N ALA A 166 26.98 8.08 -9.91
CA ALA A 166 27.25 9.16 -9.00
C ALA A 166 25.97 9.73 -8.40
N THR A 167 26.01 10.11 -7.13
CA THR A 167 24.89 10.82 -6.49
C THR A 167 24.83 12.24 -7.08
N PRO A 168 23.74 12.62 -7.76
CA PRO A 168 23.62 13.96 -8.34
C PRO A 168 23.61 15.04 -7.25
N GLU A 169 24.09 16.23 -7.60
CA GLU A 169 24.06 17.37 -6.69
C GLU A 169 22.65 17.66 -6.15
N ALA A 170 21.62 17.48 -7.00
CA ALA A 170 20.22 17.62 -6.60
C ALA A 170 19.80 16.69 -5.44
N PHE A 171 20.48 15.56 -5.24
CA PHE A 171 20.24 14.60 -4.15
C PHE A 171 21.18 14.79 -2.96
N SER A 172 22.16 15.69 -3.04
CA SER A 172 23.15 15.90 -1.97
C SER A 172 22.62 16.72 -0.79
N GLY A 173 21.56 17.51 -0.99
CA GLY A 173 20.99 18.37 0.05
C GLY A 173 20.15 17.64 1.09
N PRO A 174 20.12 18.09 2.37
CA PRO A 174 19.41 17.40 3.46
C PRO A 174 17.93 17.18 3.18
N LYS A 175 17.26 18.09 2.47
CA LYS A 175 15.83 17.96 2.12
C LYS A 175 15.58 16.82 1.14
N ALA A 176 16.42 16.69 0.12
CA ALA A 176 16.30 15.62 -0.88
C ALA A 176 16.62 14.25 -0.26
N GLN A 177 17.67 14.17 0.55
CA GLN A 177 18.03 12.96 1.27
C GLN A 177 16.95 12.56 2.27
N ALA A 178 16.32 13.52 2.98
CA ALA A 178 15.17 13.22 3.84
C ALA A 178 14.04 12.55 3.08
N LEU A 179 13.68 13.04 1.87
CA LEU A 179 12.69 12.40 1.01
C LEU A 179 13.14 11.00 0.54
N GLY A 180 14.43 10.83 0.22
CA GLY A 180 14.99 9.54 -0.12
C GLY A 180 14.74 8.50 0.97
N HIS A 181 15.12 8.80 2.21
CA HIS A 181 14.90 7.92 3.37
C HIS A 181 13.43 7.75 3.75
N ALA A 182 12.59 8.71 3.41
CA ALA A 182 11.14 8.64 3.67
C ALA A 182 10.36 7.79 2.66
N ALA A 183 10.90 7.59 1.46
CA ALA A 183 10.14 7.09 0.31
C ALA A 183 9.47 5.74 0.57
N GLY A 184 10.19 4.74 1.05
CA GLY A 184 9.67 3.41 1.33
C GLY A 184 8.60 3.43 2.42
N ILE A 185 8.84 4.15 3.52
CA ILE A 185 7.91 4.30 4.64
C ILE A 185 6.61 4.97 4.21
N ASN A 186 6.70 6.02 3.39
CA ASN A 186 5.55 6.72 2.85
C ASN A 186 4.74 5.83 1.91
N LEU A 187 5.40 5.01 1.10
CA LEU A 187 4.71 4.07 0.24
C LEU A 187 3.90 3.06 1.04
N ASN A 188 4.47 2.46 2.09
CA ASN A 188 3.71 1.54 2.95
C ASN A 188 2.48 2.24 3.58
N SER A 189 2.63 3.47 4.08
CA SER A 189 1.50 4.26 4.60
C SER A 189 0.43 4.53 3.54
N PHE A 190 0.84 4.79 2.29
CA PHE A 190 -0.06 4.97 1.16
C PHE A 190 -0.79 3.66 0.80
N LEU A 191 -0.09 2.52 0.76
CA LEU A 191 -0.70 1.22 0.49
C LEU A 191 -1.75 0.85 1.55
N ALA A 192 -1.48 1.12 2.83
CA ALA A 192 -2.46 0.96 3.89
C ALA A 192 -3.70 1.83 3.66
N GLN A 193 -3.53 3.09 3.21
CA GLN A 193 -4.65 3.97 2.87
C GLN A 193 -5.47 3.42 1.70
N GLN A 194 -4.83 2.85 0.66
CA GLN A 194 -5.53 2.21 -0.46
C GLN A 194 -6.34 0.98 -0.01
N ASP A 195 -5.80 0.16 0.90
CA ASP A 195 -6.56 -0.96 1.48
C ASP A 195 -7.77 -0.47 2.28
N PHE A 196 -7.61 0.61 3.06
CA PHE A 196 -8.74 1.22 3.78
C PHE A 196 -9.82 1.72 2.82
N GLU A 197 -9.44 2.41 1.75
CA GLU A 197 -10.38 2.87 0.72
C GLU A 197 -11.12 1.72 0.05
N ALA A 198 -10.44 0.61 -0.23
CA ALA A 198 -11.07 -0.58 -0.78
C ALA A 198 -12.02 -1.25 0.22
N MET A 199 -11.67 -1.28 1.52
CA MET A 199 -12.59 -1.75 2.56
C MET A 199 -13.85 -0.86 2.66
N MET A 200 -13.69 0.46 2.50
CA MET A 200 -14.81 1.40 2.42
C MET A 200 -15.73 1.12 1.22
N ASP A 201 -15.20 0.55 0.14
CA ASP A 201 -15.96 0.16 -1.05
C ASP A 201 -16.67 -1.20 -0.91
N GLY A 202 -16.58 -1.82 0.26
CA GLY A 202 -17.18 -3.12 0.52
C GLY A 202 -16.26 -4.31 0.17
N GLU A 203 -15.02 -4.05 -0.28
CA GLU A 203 -14.04 -5.10 -0.55
C GLU A 203 -13.35 -5.55 0.76
N VAL A 204 -14.14 -5.86 1.79
CA VAL A 204 -13.62 -6.30 3.09
C VAL A 204 -13.33 -7.81 3.02
N SER A 205 -12.07 -8.15 3.23
CA SER A 205 -11.66 -9.55 3.36
C SER A 205 -10.57 -9.71 4.42
N PRO A 206 -10.41 -10.90 5.01
CA PRO A 206 -9.31 -11.16 5.95
C PRO A 206 -7.93 -10.91 5.35
N SER A 207 -7.71 -11.24 4.08
CA SER A 207 -6.43 -10.99 3.41
C SER A 207 -6.16 -9.50 3.20
N ARG A 208 -7.19 -8.70 2.88
CA ARG A 208 -7.06 -7.24 2.81
C ARG A 208 -6.80 -6.64 4.19
N GLY A 209 -7.51 -7.11 5.22
CA GLY A 209 -7.24 -6.70 6.60
C GLY A 209 -5.80 -7.01 7.03
N LEU A 210 -5.27 -8.17 6.65
CA LEU A 210 -3.89 -8.54 6.92
C LEU A 210 -2.90 -7.62 6.18
N ASN A 211 -3.14 -7.34 4.90
CA ASN A 211 -2.31 -6.43 4.10
C ASN A 211 -2.29 -5.01 4.67
N TYR A 212 -3.47 -4.49 5.07
CA TYR A 212 -3.58 -3.21 5.75
C TYR A 212 -2.70 -3.18 7.02
N ILE A 213 -2.83 -4.19 7.89
CA ILE A 213 -2.06 -4.25 9.15
C ILE A 213 -0.57 -4.28 8.86
N ILE A 214 -0.11 -5.11 7.92
CA ILE A 214 1.30 -5.20 7.55
C ILE A 214 1.82 -3.84 7.08
N ASN A 215 1.17 -3.21 6.11
CA ASN A 215 1.60 -1.93 5.59
C ASN A 215 1.53 -0.81 6.64
N LYS A 216 0.47 -0.80 7.47
CA LYS A 216 0.28 0.21 8.50
C LYS A 216 1.26 0.09 9.67
N THR A 217 1.62 -1.15 10.05
CA THR A 217 2.57 -1.41 11.13
C THR A 217 4.02 -1.39 10.66
N PHE A 218 4.26 -1.35 9.33
CA PHE A 218 5.61 -1.33 8.78
C PHE A 218 6.41 -0.15 9.31
N ALA A 219 5.87 1.07 9.22
CA ALA A 219 6.53 2.28 9.68
C ALA A 219 6.87 2.23 11.19
N PRO A 220 5.91 2.09 12.13
CA PRO A 220 6.25 2.05 13.55
C PRO A 220 7.14 0.87 13.92
N GLY A 221 7.01 -0.28 13.26
CA GLY A 221 7.88 -1.44 13.43
C GLY A 221 9.31 -1.16 12.98
N TYR A 222 9.49 -0.55 11.82
CA TYR A 222 10.80 -0.19 11.31
C TYR A 222 11.48 0.85 12.21
N PHE A 223 10.76 1.89 12.66
CA PHE A 223 11.29 2.85 13.64
C PHE A 223 11.63 2.22 14.99
N MET A 224 11.02 1.11 15.37
CA MET A 224 11.36 0.36 16.57
C MET A 224 12.68 -0.41 16.40
N LEU A 225 12.87 -1.06 15.26
CA LEU A 225 14.06 -1.87 14.99
C LEU A 225 15.28 -0.99 14.66
N ASP A 226 15.07 0.13 13.98
CA ASP A 226 16.14 0.99 13.48
C ASP A 226 16.91 1.76 14.56
N ALA A 227 16.32 1.96 15.74
CA ALA A 227 16.99 2.61 16.87
C ALA A 227 18.37 2.00 17.20
N ASN A 228 18.64 0.77 16.72
CA ASN A 228 19.86 0.01 16.98
C ASN A 228 20.73 -0.26 15.74
N ILE A 229 20.26 0.05 14.52
CA ILE A 229 20.90 -0.40 13.27
C ILE A 229 21.26 0.71 12.29
N GLY A 230 20.80 1.94 12.49
CA GLY A 230 21.17 3.09 11.63
C GLY A 230 20.62 2.99 10.20
N GLY A 231 19.34 2.60 10.04
CA GLY A 231 18.66 2.56 8.75
C GLY A 231 17.97 3.87 8.36
N ASP A 232 16.93 3.79 7.51
CA ASP A 232 16.23 4.97 7.00
C ASP A 232 15.64 5.89 8.08
N PRO A 233 15.00 5.37 9.17
CA PRO A 233 14.49 6.24 10.22
C PRO A 233 15.57 7.08 10.90
N SER A 234 16.73 6.51 11.22
CA SER A 234 17.85 7.21 11.84
C SER A 234 18.47 8.22 10.87
N ASN A 235 18.65 7.83 9.61
CA ASN A 235 19.15 8.70 8.57
C ASN A 235 18.20 9.86 8.28
N TYR A 236 16.88 9.58 8.24
CA TYR A 236 15.85 10.62 8.10
C TYR A 236 15.94 11.65 9.23
N VAL A 237 16.03 11.20 10.49
CA VAL A 237 16.19 12.10 11.64
C VAL A 237 17.48 12.91 11.55
N ALA A 238 18.59 12.32 11.11
CA ALA A 238 19.85 13.03 10.88
C ALA A 238 19.69 14.15 9.83
N GLN A 239 18.96 13.88 8.74
CA GLN A 239 18.69 14.91 7.71
C GLN A 239 17.78 16.05 8.23
N LEU A 240 16.81 15.75 9.08
CA LEU A 240 16.02 16.79 9.75
C LEU A 240 16.87 17.62 10.71
N THR A 241 17.76 16.98 11.46
CA THR A 241 18.68 17.68 12.36
C THR A 241 19.63 18.61 11.59
N ALA A 242 20.14 18.16 10.44
CA ALA A 242 20.95 19.02 9.54
C ALA A 242 20.18 20.24 9.01
N GLN A 243 18.85 20.20 9.02
CA GLN A 243 17.98 21.35 8.69
C GLN A 243 17.61 22.22 9.91
N GLY A 244 18.15 21.93 11.09
CA GLY A 244 17.82 22.61 12.36
C GLY A 244 16.51 22.14 13.01
N ILE A 245 15.95 21.01 12.56
CA ILE A 245 14.70 20.45 13.11
C ILE A 245 15.03 19.43 14.19
N THR A 246 14.78 19.78 15.45
CA THR A 246 15.03 18.89 16.58
C THR A 246 13.93 17.84 16.73
N THR A 247 14.29 16.59 16.50
CA THR A 247 13.39 15.44 16.70
C THR A 247 14.18 14.18 17.03
N SER A 248 13.48 13.06 17.21
CA SER A 248 14.11 11.75 17.45
C SER A 248 13.27 10.63 16.85
N VAL A 249 13.90 9.50 16.55
CA VAL A 249 13.25 8.26 16.09
C VAL A 249 12.09 7.88 17.03
N ASN A 250 12.32 7.94 18.34
CA ASN A 250 11.29 7.63 19.34
C ASN A 250 10.08 8.57 19.32
N LYS A 251 10.31 9.87 19.08
CA LYS A 251 9.22 10.86 18.99
C LYS A 251 8.34 10.58 17.76
N ILE A 252 8.95 10.31 16.61
CA ILE A 252 8.23 9.99 15.38
C ILE A 252 7.44 8.69 15.56
N ARG A 253 8.07 7.65 16.10
CA ARG A 253 7.44 6.35 16.37
C ARG A 253 6.17 6.48 17.22
N LYS A 254 6.16 7.34 18.25
CA LYS A 254 4.96 7.58 19.08
C LYS A 254 3.79 8.09 18.25
N TYR A 255 4.02 9.01 17.32
CA TYR A 255 2.96 9.51 16.44
C TYR A 255 2.47 8.43 15.45
N GLN A 256 3.37 7.58 14.96
CA GLN A 256 3.00 6.46 14.08
C GLN A 256 2.12 5.44 14.82
N TRP A 257 2.46 5.09 16.06
CA TRP A 257 1.62 4.23 16.90
C TRP A 257 0.27 4.89 17.21
N ALA A 258 0.25 6.17 17.52
CA ALA A 258 -1.01 6.89 17.75
C ALA A 258 -1.89 6.88 16.49
N ALA A 259 -1.33 7.17 15.31
CA ALA A 259 -2.05 7.12 14.04
C ALA A 259 -2.60 5.70 13.77
N LEU A 260 -1.83 4.64 14.03
CA LEU A 260 -2.30 3.26 13.88
C LEU A 260 -3.50 2.97 14.78
N LEU A 261 -3.37 3.23 16.09
CA LEU A 261 -4.40 2.87 17.08
C LEU A 261 -5.68 3.69 16.94
N LEU A 262 -5.57 4.91 16.44
CA LEU A 262 -6.71 5.79 16.19
C LEU A 262 -7.40 5.51 14.85
N SER A 263 -6.80 4.75 13.95
CA SER A 263 -7.31 4.50 12.60
C SER A 263 -8.49 3.55 12.56
N ASN A 264 -9.51 3.91 11.80
CA ASN A 264 -10.66 3.04 11.51
C ASN A 264 -10.22 1.74 10.81
N GLY A 265 -9.34 1.84 9.82
CA GLY A 265 -8.82 0.71 9.07
C GLY A 265 -8.18 -0.36 9.97
N TYR A 266 -7.49 0.03 11.04
CA TYR A 266 -6.89 -0.91 11.99
C TYR A 266 -7.93 -1.80 12.68
N TRP A 267 -8.97 -1.19 13.23
CA TRP A 267 -10.04 -1.93 13.93
C TRP A 267 -10.90 -2.74 12.96
N SER A 268 -11.17 -2.20 11.77
CA SER A 268 -11.87 -2.90 10.69
C SER A 268 -11.10 -4.14 10.22
N SER A 269 -9.77 -4.01 10.10
CA SER A 269 -8.88 -5.11 9.75
C SER A 269 -8.84 -6.20 10.82
N LEU A 270 -8.69 -5.83 12.09
CA LEU A 270 -8.76 -6.79 13.20
C LEU A 270 -10.09 -7.54 13.24
N ARG A 271 -11.20 -6.84 12.95
CA ARG A 271 -12.51 -7.49 12.83
C ARG A 271 -12.55 -8.48 11.67
N SER A 272 -12.01 -8.12 10.51
CA SER A 272 -11.98 -9.01 9.35
C SER A 272 -11.19 -10.28 9.61
N LEU A 273 -10.07 -10.19 10.33
CA LEU A 273 -9.23 -11.34 10.68
C LEU A 273 -9.92 -12.37 11.57
N ARG A 274 -10.93 -12.00 12.36
CA ARG A 274 -11.73 -12.98 13.13
C ARG A 274 -12.48 -13.97 12.24
N HIS A 275 -12.72 -13.61 10.99
CA HIS A 275 -13.40 -14.43 10.00
C HIS A 275 -12.45 -15.17 9.06
N TYR A 276 -11.16 -15.26 9.41
CA TYR A 276 -10.13 -15.83 8.53
C TYR A 276 -10.42 -17.29 8.13
N SER A 277 -11.05 -18.07 9.02
CA SER A 277 -11.41 -19.46 8.78
C SER A 277 -12.71 -19.67 8.00
N GLN A 278 -13.44 -18.61 7.67
CA GLN A 278 -14.72 -18.69 6.96
C GLN A 278 -14.48 -18.63 5.44
N GLU A 279 -15.20 -19.45 4.69
CA GLU A 279 -15.16 -19.47 3.23
C GLU A 279 -15.75 -18.18 2.65
N VAL A 280 -16.96 -17.85 3.11
CA VAL A 280 -17.67 -16.62 2.75
C VAL A 280 -17.66 -15.69 3.95
N VAL A 281 -17.25 -14.46 3.73
CA VAL A 281 -17.15 -13.45 4.79
C VAL A 281 -18.14 -12.34 4.46
N GLU A 282 -19.31 -12.40 5.08
CA GLU A 282 -20.26 -11.30 5.09
C GLU A 282 -19.93 -10.37 6.26
N ILE A 283 -19.04 -9.40 6.04
CA ILE A 283 -18.72 -8.40 7.05
C ILE A 283 -19.35 -7.08 6.62
N ALA A 284 -20.11 -6.47 7.52
CA ALA A 284 -20.45 -5.06 7.37
C ALA A 284 -19.14 -4.27 7.23
N PRO A 285 -19.02 -3.45 6.19
CA PRO A 285 -17.73 -3.05 5.64
C PRO A 285 -16.82 -2.33 6.63
N ILE A 286 -17.31 -1.62 7.62
CA ILE A 286 -16.43 -0.83 8.49
C ILE A 286 -16.97 -0.74 9.91
N VAL A 287 -16.05 -0.83 10.86
CA VAL A 287 -16.26 -0.51 12.27
C VAL A 287 -16.35 1.01 12.44
N GLY A 288 -17.19 1.48 13.33
CA GLY A 288 -17.13 2.88 13.77
C GLY A 288 -17.98 3.86 12.97
N ARG A 289 -19.26 3.57 12.81
CA ARG A 289 -20.22 4.62 12.48
C ARG A 289 -20.25 5.64 13.62
N LEU A 290 -19.90 6.90 13.34
CA LEU A 290 -19.97 7.99 14.31
C LEU A 290 -21.38 8.54 14.45
N ALA A 291 -22.07 8.72 13.32
CA ALA A 291 -23.42 9.26 13.28
C ALA A 291 -24.16 8.78 12.04
N VAL A 292 -25.46 8.54 12.20
CA VAL A 292 -26.42 8.39 11.10
C VAL A 292 -27.30 9.62 11.16
N MET A 293 -27.35 10.40 10.10
CA MET A 293 -28.24 11.56 10.07
C MET A 293 -29.68 11.09 9.99
N THR A 294 -30.47 11.41 11.02
CA THR A 294 -31.86 10.95 11.17
C THR A 294 -32.78 11.40 10.04
N ARG A 295 -32.48 12.50 9.35
CA ARG A 295 -33.21 12.99 8.19
C ARG A 295 -32.85 12.34 6.85
N SER A 296 -31.74 11.61 6.79
CA SER A 296 -31.30 10.89 5.61
C SER A 296 -30.60 9.60 6.05
N PRO A 297 -31.32 8.47 6.10
CA PRO A 297 -30.77 7.18 6.59
C PRO A 297 -29.61 6.67 5.77
N ASN A 298 -29.41 7.20 4.55
CA ASN A 298 -28.30 6.88 3.68
C ASN A 298 -27.08 7.79 3.87
N THR A 299 -27.13 8.73 4.85
CA THR A 299 -25.99 9.57 5.20
C THR A 299 -25.35 9.03 6.47
N VAL A 300 -24.16 8.48 6.33
CA VAL A 300 -23.40 7.86 7.42
C VAL A 300 -22.04 8.51 7.51
N LEU A 301 -21.69 8.97 8.69
CA LEU A 301 -20.36 9.45 9.05
C LEU A 301 -19.58 8.32 9.74
N TYR A 302 -18.37 8.06 9.30
CA TYR A 302 -17.52 7.01 9.84
C TYR A 302 -16.40 7.58 10.71
N TRP A 303 -15.82 6.74 11.56
CA TRP A 303 -14.63 7.09 12.33
C TRP A 303 -13.46 7.38 11.38
N PRO A 304 -12.62 8.39 11.68
CA PRO A 304 -11.53 8.80 10.80
C PRO A 304 -10.46 7.70 10.59
N GLU A 305 -9.81 7.78 9.45
CA GLU A 305 -8.53 7.13 9.18
C GLU A 305 -7.39 8.11 9.44
N PHE A 306 -6.35 7.67 10.15
CA PHE A 306 -5.18 8.48 10.45
C PHE A 306 -3.93 7.86 9.84
N SER A 307 -3.04 8.69 9.32
CA SER A 307 -1.73 8.27 8.81
C SER A 307 -0.66 9.29 9.15
N THR A 308 0.57 8.83 9.31
CA THR A 308 1.75 9.71 9.39
C THR A 308 2.56 9.57 8.13
N PHE A 309 3.10 10.69 7.68
CA PHE A 309 3.99 10.74 6.51
C PHE A 309 5.24 11.54 6.84
N LEU A 310 6.34 11.08 6.26
CA LEU A 310 7.62 11.74 6.35
C LEU A 310 7.80 12.63 5.12
N ASN A 311 8.12 13.89 5.31
CA ASN A 311 8.33 14.83 4.21
C ASN A 311 9.72 15.48 4.30
N LYS A 312 10.09 16.29 3.32
CA LYS A 312 11.44 16.88 3.25
C LYS A 312 11.81 17.76 4.44
N SER A 313 10.83 18.28 5.18
CA SER A 313 11.03 19.29 6.24
C SER A 313 10.33 18.91 7.55
N GLY A 314 9.96 17.63 7.73
CA GLY A 314 9.31 17.19 8.96
C GLY A 314 8.39 15.99 8.79
N VAL A 315 7.56 15.77 9.78
CA VAL A 315 6.57 14.70 9.83
C VAL A 315 5.19 15.30 9.82
N SER A 316 4.33 14.85 8.92
CA SER A 316 2.93 15.23 8.90
C SER A 316 2.02 14.13 9.47
N MET A 317 0.88 14.55 9.98
CA MET A 317 -0.24 13.68 10.31
C MET A 317 -1.42 14.04 9.40
N ALA A 318 -1.93 13.04 8.72
CA ALA A 318 -3.13 13.12 7.91
C ALA A 318 -4.28 12.43 8.63
N GLY A 319 -5.44 13.06 8.64
CA GLY A 319 -6.71 12.50 9.08
C GLY A 319 -7.72 12.58 7.94
N GLU A 320 -8.38 11.50 7.61
CA GLU A 320 -9.43 11.43 6.59
C GLU A 320 -10.73 10.97 7.23
N LEU A 321 -11.78 11.78 7.12
CA LEU A 321 -13.12 11.51 7.61
C LEU A 321 -14.01 11.05 6.46
N PRO A 322 -14.28 9.76 6.31
CA PRO A 322 -15.16 9.25 5.26
C PRO A 322 -16.62 9.38 5.66
N PHE A 323 -17.47 9.67 4.66
CA PHE A 323 -18.92 9.70 4.83
C PHE A 323 -19.65 9.31 3.55
N THR A 324 -20.87 8.81 3.66
CA THR A 324 -21.74 8.52 2.52
C THR A 324 -22.84 9.55 2.42
N LEU A 325 -23.15 9.97 1.19
CA LEU A 325 -24.31 10.78 0.85
C LEU A 325 -25.13 10.01 -0.18
N GLY A 326 -26.22 9.40 0.27
CA GLY A 326 -27.02 8.52 -0.58
C GLY A 326 -26.40 7.13 -0.78
N PRO A 327 -27.06 6.28 -1.58
CA PRO A 327 -26.73 4.85 -1.69
C PRO A 327 -25.49 4.56 -2.53
N LYS A 328 -25.06 5.48 -3.38
CA LYS A 328 -24.00 5.25 -4.39
C LYS A 328 -22.80 6.21 -4.29
N GLY A 329 -22.87 7.20 -3.41
CA GLY A 329 -21.84 8.22 -3.27
C GLY A 329 -21.06 8.09 -1.97
N ARG A 330 -19.75 8.03 -2.07
CA ARG A 330 -18.84 8.15 -0.93
C ARG A 330 -18.03 9.43 -1.07
N TRP A 331 -17.90 10.13 0.02
CA TRP A 331 -17.13 11.34 0.15
C TRP A 331 -16.09 11.20 1.25
N SER A 332 -15.05 11.98 1.20
CA SER A 332 -14.13 12.12 2.32
C SER A 332 -13.67 13.56 2.46
N LEU A 333 -13.44 13.96 3.70
CA LEU A 333 -12.78 15.21 4.04
C LEU A 333 -11.49 14.88 4.76
N GLY A 334 -10.37 15.31 4.18
CA GLY A 334 -9.03 15.07 4.72
C GLY A 334 -8.37 16.35 5.18
N VAL A 335 -7.56 16.24 6.23
CA VAL A 335 -6.67 17.31 6.69
C VAL A 335 -5.30 16.70 6.96
N GLU A 336 -4.25 17.32 6.42
CA GLU A 336 -2.88 16.93 6.70
C GLU A 336 -2.05 18.16 7.09
N ARG A 337 -1.29 18.03 8.18
CA ARG A 337 -0.43 19.09 8.69
C ARG A 337 0.85 18.52 9.30
N ASN A 338 1.94 19.28 9.20
CA ASN A 338 3.16 18.94 9.93
C ASN A 338 2.94 19.04 11.44
N ILE A 339 3.29 17.96 12.14
CA ILE A 339 3.29 17.83 13.60
C ILE A 339 4.70 17.93 14.18
N ILE A 340 5.70 17.74 13.30
CA ILE A 340 7.13 17.93 13.58
C ILE A 340 7.74 18.67 12.40
N GLY A 341 8.58 19.66 12.66
CA GLY A 341 9.35 20.37 11.64
C GLY A 341 8.78 21.71 11.22
N MET A 342 9.13 22.16 10.02
CA MET A 342 8.74 23.46 9.51
C MET A 342 7.25 23.47 9.13
N ASN A 343 6.61 24.62 9.37
CA ASN A 343 5.23 24.81 8.91
C ASN A 343 5.21 24.95 7.38
N GLN A 344 4.63 23.97 6.72
CA GLN A 344 4.43 23.94 5.24
C GLN A 344 2.96 24.17 4.86
N GLY A 345 2.19 24.79 5.75
CA GLY A 345 0.75 24.94 5.58
C GLY A 345 -0.01 23.68 6.00
N THR A 346 -1.27 23.68 5.66
CA THR A 346 -2.19 22.59 5.92
C THR A 346 -2.82 22.17 4.60
N ASP A 347 -2.74 20.91 4.26
CA ASP A 347 -3.48 20.33 3.14
C ASP A 347 -4.90 20.05 3.57
N ILE A 348 -5.87 20.54 2.81
CA ILE A 348 -7.29 20.21 2.95
C ILE A 348 -7.69 19.44 1.71
N THR A 349 -8.19 18.22 1.90
CA THR A 349 -8.53 17.29 0.81
C THR A 349 -10.03 17.04 0.78
N LEU A 350 -10.60 17.11 -0.40
CA LEU A 350 -11.95 16.63 -0.67
C LEU A 350 -11.86 15.42 -1.61
N GLY A 351 -12.38 14.30 -1.18
CA GLY A 351 -12.47 13.08 -1.97
C GLY A 351 -13.91 12.77 -2.36
N LEU A 352 -14.08 12.26 -3.56
CA LEU A 352 -15.36 11.78 -4.09
C LEU A 352 -15.17 10.43 -4.76
N LYS A 353 -16.09 9.50 -4.50
CA LYS A 353 -16.21 8.28 -5.27
C LYS A 353 -17.66 7.98 -5.55
N GLN A 354 -17.98 7.73 -6.81
CA GLN A 354 -19.35 7.48 -7.24
C GLN A 354 -19.38 6.37 -8.30
N THR A 355 -20.44 5.57 -8.25
CA THR A 355 -20.68 4.48 -9.21
C THR A 355 -21.94 4.80 -10.01
N PHE A 356 -21.79 4.86 -11.33
CA PHE A 356 -22.87 5.04 -12.30
C PHE A 356 -22.91 3.79 -13.19
N ASN A 357 -23.93 2.96 -13.05
CA ASN A 357 -24.06 1.71 -13.77
C ASN A 357 -22.75 0.88 -13.73
N ASN A 358 -22.03 0.81 -14.88
CA ASN A 358 -20.77 0.09 -15.05
C ASN A 358 -19.51 0.97 -14.98
N VAL A 359 -19.65 2.24 -14.55
CA VAL A 359 -18.53 3.19 -14.44
C VAL A 359 -18.37 3.62 -12.99
N LYS A 360 -17.20 3.41 -12.44
CA LYS A 360 -16.76 3.96 -11.15
C LYS A 360 -15.87 5.16 -11.40
N ILE A 361 -16.20 6.29 -10.82
CA ILE A 361 -15.41 7.51 -10.90
C ILE A 361 -14.95 7.85 -9.48
N SER A 362 -13.68 8.12 -9.31
CA SER A 362 -13.16 8.66 -8.05
C SER A 362 -12.22 9.82 -8.35
N GLY A 363 -12.16 10.75 -7.42
CA GLY A 363 -11.25 11.88 -7.50
C GLY A 363 -10.93 12.42 -6.13
N LYS A 364 -9.74 12.99 -6.00
CA LYS A 364 -9.29 13.74 -4.82
C LYS A 364 -8.77 15.08 -5.28
N PHE A 365 -9.18 16.12 -4.58
CA PHE A 365 -8.63 17.45 -4.73
C PHE A 365 -8.10 17.92 -3.39
N THR A 366 -6.85 18.38 -3.39
CA THR A 366 -6.18 18.88 -2.20
C THR A 366 -5.71 20.29 -2.45
N GLN A 367 -5.97 21.19 -1.52
CA GLN A 367 -5.48 22.55 -1.50
C GLN A 367 -4.63 22.77 -0.26
N ASN A 368 -3.40 23.24 -0.45
CA ASN A 368 -2.55 23.69 0.64
C ASN A 368 -2.85 25.14 1.00
N THR A 369 -2.87 25.47 2.29
CA THR A 369 -3.21 26.82 2.78
C THR A 369 -2.13 27.87 2.48
N GLN A 370 -0.90 27.47 2.19
CA GLN A 370 0.18 28.40 1.85
C GLN A 370 0.42 28.47 0.35
N SER A 371 0.63 27.34 -0.29
CA SER A 371 0.85 27.28 -1.73
C SER A 371 0.83 25.85 -2.22
N GLY A 372 0.07 25.60 -3.25
CA GLY A 372 0.07 24.31 -3.92
C GLY A 372 -1.27 23.61 -3.88
N SER A 373 -1.44 22.76 -4.86
CA SER A 373 -2.62 21.91 -4.99
C SER A 373 -2.23 20.58 -5.61
N PHE A 374 -3.02 19.55 -5.30
CA PHE A 374 -2.92 18.24 -5.91
C PHE A 374 -4.31 17.79 -6.34
N ALA A 375 -4.41 17.22 -7.51
CA ALA A 375 -5.64 16.62 -8.00
C ALA A 375 -5.35 15.22 -8.56
N GLU A 376 -6.26 14.31 -8.30
CA GLU A 376 -6.26 12.95 -8.81
C GLU A 376 -7.64 12.61 -9.35
N ALA A 377 -7.69 11.94 -10.48
CA ALA A 377 -8.92 11.37 -11.01
C ALA A 377 -8.67 9.95 -11.49
N ARG A 378 -9.59 9.03 -11.15
CA ARG A 378 -9.57 7.65 -11.58
C ARG A 378 -10.92 7.28 -12.14
N ILE A 379 -10.92 6.65 -13.30
CA ILE A 379 -12.11 6.09 -13.96
C ILE A 379 -11.87 4.60 -14.12
N GLN A 380 -12.83 3.80 -13.67
CA GLN A 380 -12.86 2.36 -13.95
C GLN A 380 -14.18 2.05 -14.65
N ARG A 381 -14.11 1.47 -15.84
CA ARG A 381 -15.27 1.05 -16.63
C ARG A 381 -15.28 -0.45 -16.82
N GLU A 382 -16.35 -1.10 -16.43
CA GLU A 382 -16.60 -2.50 -16.73
C GLU A 382 -16.94 -2.63 -18.22
N VAL A 383 -16.09 -3.34 -18.96
CA VAL A 383 -16.24 -3.61 -20.41
C VAL A 383 -17.01 -4.90 -20.61
N THR A 384 -16.69 -5.91 -19.81
CA THR A 384 -17.41 -7.18 -19.69
C THR A 384 -17.54 -7.52 -18.20
N LYS A 385 -18.34 -8.54 -17.86
CA LYS A 385 -18.45 -9.04 -16.47
C LYS A 385 -17.08 -9.35 -15.82
N ASN A 386 -16.10 -9.65 -16.66
CA ASN A 386 -14.78 -10.14 -16.23
C ASN A 386 -13.65 -9.16 -16.50
N ILE A 387 -13.89 -8.07 -17.22
CA ILE A 387 -12.83 -7.14 -17.64
C ILE A 387 -13.29 -5.71 -17.36
N SER A 388 -12.48 -4.97 -16.62
CA SER A 388 -12.62 -3.52 -16.46
C SER A 388 -11.37 -2.82 -16.98
N MET A 389 -11.57 -1.68 -17.62
CA MET A 389 -10.52 -0.72 -17.97
C MET A 389 -10.36 0.28 -16.82
N ILE A 390 -9.12 0.62 -16.50
CA ILE A 390 -8.79 1.61 -15.47
C ILE A 390 -7.92 2.69 -16.12
N ALA A 391 -8.29 3.95 -15.92
CA ALA A 391 -7.45 5.10 -16.22
C ALA A 391 -7.34 5.96 -14.97
N GLN A 392 -6.13 6.40 -14.67
CA GLN A 392 -5.85 7.28 -13.54
C GLN A 392 -4.87 8.35 -13.96
N ILE A 393 -5.17 9.57 -13.58
CA ILE A 393 -4.34 10.75 -13.82
C ILE A 393 -4.17 11.53 -12.53
N PHE A 394 -3.03 12.20 -12.41
CA PHE A 394 -2.80 13.14 -11.34
C PHE A 394 -2.12 14.40 -11.84
N TRP A 395 -2.32 15.47 -11.11
CA TRP A 395 -1.73 16.76 -11.36
C TRP A 395 -1.36 17.44 -10.05
N THR A 396 -0.21 18.09 -10.00
CA THR A 396 0.25 18.84 -8.84
C THR A 396 0.81 20.21 -9.26
N LYS A 397 0.55 21.21 -8.46
CA LYS A 397 1.07 22.58 -8.64
C LYS A 397 1.58 23.09 -7.30
N GLY A 398 2.77 23.63 -7.27
CA GLY A 398 3.40 24.15 -6.06
C GLY A 398 3.72 23.05 -5.04
N THR A 399 3.75 23.41 -3.77
CA THR A 399 4.08 22.51 -2.67
C THR A 399 2.83 22.12 -1.89
N SER A 400 2.31 20.93 -2.11
CA SER A 400 1.35 20.29 -1.22
C SER A 400 2.00 19.05 -0.61
N LEU A 401 1.68 18.74 0.65
CA LEU A 401 2.28 17.61 1.36
C LEU A 401 1.92 16.29 0.66
N ILE A 402 0.65 16.14 0.27
CA ILE A 402 0.19 14.95 -0.45
C ILE A 402 0.77 14.89 -1.87
N GLY A 403 0.84 16.00 -2.58
CA GLY A 403 1.40 16.05 -3.92
C GLY A 403 2.89 15.72 -3.93
N GLU A 404 3.65 16.20 -2.94
CA GLU A 404 5.07 15.93 -2.82
C GLU A 404 5.36 14.42 -2.71
N ARG A 405 4.60 13.68 -1.93
CA ARG A 405 4.83 12.24 -1.73
C ARG A 405 4.23 11.35 -2.82
N LEU A 406 3.05 11.69 -3.36
CA LEU A 406 2.38 10.84 -4.35
C LEU A 406 2.88 11.07 -5.78
N SER A 407 3.22 12.31 -6.13
CA SER A 407 3.71 12.63 -7.46
C SER A 407 5.20 12.42 -7.62
N PHE A 408 5.92 12.17 -6.51
CA PHE A 408 7.39 12.16 -6.49
C PHE A 408 8.00 13.36 -7.24
N GLY A 409 7.33 14.55 -7.17
CA GLY A 409 7.72 15.79 -7.80
C GLY A 409 7.40 15.93 -9.29
N ALA A 410 6.74 14.96 -9.89
CA ALA A 410 6.17 15.15 -11.21
C ALA A 410 5.01 16.15 -11.10
N SER A 411 4.91 17.10 -12.06
CA SER A 411 3.80 18.05 -12.12
C SER A 411 2.50 17.38 -12.59
N GLN A 412 2.63 16.31 -13.35
CA GLN A 412 1.52 15.51 -13.86
C GLN A 412 1.98 14.11 -14.21
N GLY A 413 1.06 13.18 -14.19
CA GLY A 413 1.30 11.80 -14.60
C GLY A 413 0.00 11.03 -14.70
N GLY A 414 0.10 9.81 -15.15
CA GLY A 414 -1.05 8.93 -15.22
C GLY A 414 -0.65 7.54 -15.67
N HIS A 415 -1.56 6.62 -15.47
CA HIS A 415 -1.41 5.25 -15.98
C HIS A 415 -2.76 4.71 -16.45
N PHE A 416 -2.65 3.69 -17.28
CA PHE A 416 -3.77 2.94 -17.83
C PHE A 416 -3.55 1.46 -17.53
N GLY A 417 -4.63 0.74 -17.25
CA GLY A 417 -4.54 -0.69 -16.97
C GLY A 417 -5.86 -1.42 -17.15
N PHE A 418 -5.81 -2.71 -16.95
CA PHE A 418 -6.96 -3.60 -16.99
C PHE A 418 -7.08 -4.34 -15.67
N LYS A 419 -8.32 -4.47 -15.17
CA LYS A 419 -8.67 -5.33 -14.05
C LYS A 419 -9.43 -6.53 -14.58
N PHE A 420 -8.92 -7.72 -14.36
CA PHE A 420 -9.54 -8.99 -14.69
C PHE A 420 -10.20 -9.56 -13.45
N THR A 421 -11.48 -9.94 -13.58
CA THR A 421 -12.25 -10.58 -12.49
C THR A 421 -12.64 -11.98 -12.96
N PHE A 422 -12.29 -12.99 -12.20
CA PHE A 422 -12.51 -14.39 -12.54
C PHE A 422 -13.48 -15.04 -11.55
#